data_b27ab465690135947138a1b66fe47bd4
#
_entry.id   b27ab465690135947138a1b66fe47bd4
#
_cell.length_a   1.000
_cell.length_b   1.000
_cell.length_c   1.000
_cell.angle_alpha   90.00
_cell.angle_beta   90.00
_cell.angle_gamma   90.00
#
_symmetry.space_group_name_H-M   'P 1'
#
loop_
_entity.id
_entity.type
_entity.pdbx_description
1 polymer ?
#
loop_
_entity_poly.entity_id
_entity_poly.type
_entity_poly.pdbx_seq_one_letter_code
_entity_poly.pdbx_strand_id
1 'polypeptide(L)'
;MSPVARDLFTTSFRPFLQGLSVSGYVEGRNVVIDYRSTEGCNDLLPAVLADLLRRQVTVIAAAGNSQVVAAKAATTTIPIVFLTGGDPVKFGFVANLNKPGGNLTGVNTLGLEVAPKRLELVRELLPAITSTALLVNPSNPISTESETKDMQTAARSLGMQLHVLRASSERDFDPVFASIAELRAGALVVLTDAFLNSRSEQLAALALRHAVPAIFQGPEFVAAGGLVSYGVNAAEGWRLVGIYSGRILKGDKPADLPVQQLTKVELLINLKTAKTLGLSVPLPLLGRADEVIE
;
A
#
# COMPACT_ATOMS: atom_id res chain seq x y z
N MET A 1 -10.24 20.39 3.89
CA MET A 1 -8.99 19.78 3.35
C MET A 1 -7.96 20.87 3.14
N SER A 2 -6.76 20.71 3.70
CA SER A 2 -5.67 21.65 3.43
C SER A 2 -5.25 21.54 1.95
N PRO A 3 -4.73 22.60 1.30
CA PRO A 3 -4.24 22.55 -0.07
C PRO A 3 -3.18 21.45 -0.29
N VAL A 4 -2.32 21.21 0.69
CA VAL A 4 -1.25 20.17 0.65
C VAL A 4 -1.82 18.76 0.59
N ALA A 5 -2.92 18.47 1.31
CA ALA A 5 -3.60 17.19 1.22
C ALA A 5 -4.22 16.95 -0.17
N ARG A 6 -4.63 18.02 -0.85
CA ARG A 6 -5.21 17.95 -2.19
C ARG A 6 -4.17 17.63 -3.26
N ASP A 7 -2.94 18.15 -3.15
CA ASP A 7 -1.88 17.92 -4.14
C ASP A 7 -1.27 16.52 -4.05
N LEU A 8 -1.07 15.99 -2.85
CA LEU A 8 -0.65 14.58 -2.65
C LEU A 8 -1.71 13.61 -3.16
N PHE A 9 -2.99 13.92 -2.93
CA PHE A 9 -4.11 13.14 -3.46
C PHE A 9 -4.17 13.19 -5.00
N THR A 10 -3.98 14.35 -5.62
CA THR A 10 -4.11 14.49 -7.09
C THR A 10 -3.08 13.64 -7.84
N THR A 11 -1.86 13.53 -7.34
CA THR A 11 -0.82 12.71 -8.00
C THR A 11 -1.15 11.21 -7.93
N SER A 12 -1.60 10.71 -6.76
CA SER A 12 -1.99 9.30 -6.56
C SER A 12 -3.31 8.94 -7.26
N PHE A 13 -4.20 9.90 -7.48
CA PHE A 13 -5.50 9.69 -8.13
C PHE A 13 -5.48 9.88 -9.65
N ARG A 14 -4.42 10.40 -10.25
CA ARG A 14 -4.32 10.50 -11.72
C ARG A 14 -4.62 9.17 -12.43
N PRO A 15 -4.06 8.03 -12.02
CA PRO A 15 -4.38 6.74 -12.65
C PRO A 15 -5.86 6.37 -12.52
N PHE A 16 -6.50 6.66 -11.38
CA PHE A 16 -7.94 6.46 -11.21
C PHE A 16 -8.75 7.31 -12.20
N LEU A 17 -8.44 8.60 -12.34
CA LEU A 17 -9.11 9.49 -13.29
C LEU A 17 -8.89 9.04 -14.74
N GLN A 18 -7.68 8.57 -15.07
CA GLN A 18 -7.41 7.96 -16.38
C GLN A 18 -8.28 6.73 -16.62
N GLY A 19 -8.37 5.83 -15.63
CA GLY A 19 -9.24 4.65 -15.71
C GLY A 19 -10.72 5.02 -15.87
N LEU A 20 -11.18 6.01 -15.12
CA LEU A 20 -12.56 6.50 -15.19
C LEU A 20 -12.88 7.10 -16.58
N SER A 21 -11.92 7.82 -17.17
CA SER A 21 -12.06 8.43 -18.50
C SER A 21 -12.18 7.39 -19.61
N VAL A 22 -11.60 6.18 -19.47
CA VAL A 22 -11.78 5.07 -20.43
C VAL A 22 -13.27 4.72 -20.58
N SER A 23 -14.03 4.86 -19.50
CA SER A 23 -15.49 4.66 -19.52
C SER A 23 -16.26 5.93 -19.92
N GLY A 24 -15.59 7.02 -20.31
CA GLY A 24 -16.21 8.27 -20.75
C GLY A 24 -16.62 9.22 -19.62
N TYR A 25 -16.21 8.94 -18.37
CA TYR A 25 -16.46 9.83 -17.24
C TYR A 25 -15.28 10.77 -16.99
N VAL A 26 -15.57 12.06 -16.92
CA VAL A 26 -14.58 13.12 -16.70
C VAL A 26 -15.06 13.98 -15.53
N GLU A 27 -14.20 14.10 -14.50
CA GLU A 27 -14.49 14.92 -13.32
C GLU A 27 -14.82 16.36 -13.70
N GLY A 28 -15.87 16.91 -13.07
CA GLY A 28 -16.36 18.27 -13.34
C GLY A 28 -17.17 18.42 -14.61
N ARG A 29 -17.25 17.39 -15.48
CA ARG A 29 -18.06 17.41 -16.71
C ARG A 29 -19.34 16.55 -16.59
N ASN A 30 -19.21 15.30 -16.22
CA ASN A 30 -20.32 14.34 -16.14
C ASN A 30 -20.21 13.38 -14.95
N VAL A 31 -19.24 13.58 -14.08
CA VAL A 31 -19.11 12.90 -12.77
C VAL A 31 -18.56 13.91 -11.76
N VAL A 32 -19.05 13.78 -10.52
CA VAL A 32 -18.52 14.49 -9.35
C VAL A 32 -17.84 13.47 -8.46
N ILE A 33 -16.62 13.77 -8.04
CA ILE A 33 -15.86 12.92 -7.15
C ILE A 33 -15.76 13.58 -5.78
N ASP A 34 -16.23 12.90 -4.77
CA ASP A 34 -16.15 13.34 -3.39
C ASP A 34 -14.97 12.67 -2.69
N TYR A 35 -13.84 13.34 -2.67
CA TYR A 35 -12.60 12.84 -2.09
C TYR A 35 -12.65 12.88 -0.56
N ARG A 36 -12.35 11.76 0.08
CA ARG A 36 -12.28 11.63 1.53
C ARG A 36 -10.95 10.99 1.94
N SER A 37 -10.32 11.55 2.96
CA SER A 37 -9.17 10.97 3.62
C SER A 37 -9.35 11.02 5.12
N THR A 38 -8.94 9.96 5.80
CA THR A 38 -8.86 9.92 7.27
C THR A 38 -7.45 10.24 7.77
N GLU A 39 -6.51 10.53 6.87
CA GLU A 39 -5.10 10.81 7.17
C GLU A 39 -4.45 9.73 8.06
N GLY A 40 -4.88 8.47 7.88
CA GLY A 40 -4.42 7.32 8.66
C GLY A 40 -5.24 7.04 9.92
N CYS A 41 -6.15 7.93 10.33
CA CYS A 41 -7.02 7.73 11.48
C CYS A 41 -8.25 6.89 11.10
N ASN A 42 -8.16 5.57 11.25
CA ASN A 42 -9.23 4.64 10.87
C ASN A 42 -10.51 4.79 11.71
N ASP A 43 -10.41 5.36 12.91
CA ASP A 43 -11.58 5.64 13.78
C ASP A 43 -12.56 6.65 13.14
N LEU A 44 -12.10 7.45 12.19
CA LEU A 44 -12.94 8.39 11.44
C LEU A 44 -13.72 7.74 10.31
N LEU A 45 -13.39 6.51 9.90
CA LEU A 45 -14.05 5.82 8.79
C LEU A 45 -15.58 5.72 8.90
N PRO A 46 -16.16 5.39 10.08
CA PRO A 46 -17.62 5.34 10.19
C PRO A 46 -18.28 6.70 9.91
N ALA A 47 -17.71 7.80 10.40
CA ALA A 47 -18.25 9.14 10.18
C ALA A 47 -18.14 9.58 8.71
N VAL A 48 -17.00 9.28 8.07
CA VAL A 48 -16.78 9.55 6.64
C VAL A 48 -17.79 8.79 5.79
N LEU A 49 -18.01 7.52 6.06
CA LEU A 49 -18.97 6.69 5.32
C LEU A 49 -20.41 7.15 5.54
N ALA A 50 -20.79 7.48 6.78
CA ALA A 50 -22.09 8.03 7.06
C ALA A 50 -22.38 9.34 6.27
N ASP A 51 -21.36 10.19 6.08
CA ASP A 51 -21.48 11.39 5.24
C ASP A 51 -21.69 11.04 3.76
N LEU A 52 -20.91 10.10 3.21
CA LEU A 52 -21.06 9.64 1.83
C LEU A 52 -22.45 9.04 1.58
N LEU A 53 -22.97 8.22 2.51
CA LEU A 53 -24.30 7.63 2.41
C LEU A 53 -25.40 8.71 2.42
N ARG A 54 -25.29 9.73 3.26
CA ARG A 54 -26.24 10.87 3.27
C ARG A 54 -26.23 11.65 1.95
N ARG A 55 -25.09 11.71 1.27
CA ARG A 55 -24.94 12.35 -0.05
C ARG A 55 -25.41 11.46 -1.20
N GLN A 56 -25.87 10.25 -0.91
CA GLN A 56 -26.38 9.31 -1.90
C GLN A 56 -25.40 9.05 -3.05
N VAL A 57 -24.11 8.83 -2.70
CA VAL A 57 -23.09 8.50 -3.72
C VAL A 57 -23.48 7.23 -4.48
N THR A 58 -23.22 7.20 -5.77
CA THR A 58 -23.57 6.09 -6.66
C THR A 58 -22.61 4.92 -6.59
N VAL A 59 -21.33 5.20 -6.31
CA VAL A 59 -20.25 4.22 -6.19
C VAL A 59 -19.27 4.68 -5.11
N ILE A 60 -18.74 3.76 -4.33
CA ILE A 60 -17.66 4.01 -3.36
C ILE A 60 -16.38 3.34 -3.88
N ALA A 61 -15.32 4.12 -4.10
CA ALA A 61 -13.98 3.59 -4.33
C ALA A 61 -13.22 3.56 -2.98
N ALA A 62 -12.87 2.36 -2.50
CA ALA A 62 -12.26 2.17 -1.19
C ALA A 62 -10.86 1.56 -1.33
N ALA A 63 -9.82 2.26 -0.85
CA ALA A 63 -8.45 1.77 -0.90
C ALA A 63 -7.89 1.48 0.49
N GLY A 64 -7.39 0.26 0.66
CA GLY A 64 -6.89 -0.28 1.91
C GLY A 64 -7.91 -1.20 2.60
N ASN A 65 -7.40 -2.20 3.33
CA ASN A 65 -8.24 -3.24 3.94
C ASN A 65 -9.22 -2.66 4.97
N SER A 66 -8.79 -1.74 5.83
CA SER A 66 -9.65 -1.09 6.83
C SER A 66 -10.80 -0.30 6.19
N GLN A 67 -10.51 0.42 5.09
CA GLN A 67 -11.50 1.18 4.33
C GLN A 67 -12.54 0.26 3.69
N VAL A 68 -12.10 -0.88 3.15
CA VAL A 68 -13.01 -1.87 2.54
C VAL A 68 -13.90 -2.52 3.61
N VAL A 69 -13.34 -2.90 4.76
CA VAL A 69 -14.11 -3.43 5.91
C VAL A 69 -15.17 -2.44 6.34
N ALA A 70 -14.79 -1.19 6.54
CA ALA A 70 -15.73 -0.15 6.98
C ALA A 70 -16.81 0.13 5.93
N ALA A 71 -16.45 0.23 4.64
CA ALA A 71 -17.40 0.45 3.55
C ALA A 71 -18.41 -0.72 3.44
N LYS A 72 -17.92 -1.97 3.52
CA LYS A 72 -18.77 -3.16 3.52
C LYS A 72 -19.77 -3.18 4.68
N ALA A 73 -19.33 -2.76 5.87
CA ALA A 73 -20.21 -2.68 7.04
C ALA A 73 -21.27 -1.56 6.92
N ALA A 74 -20.93 -0.47 6.20
CA ALA A 74 -21.80 0.69 6.08
C ALA A 74 -22.93 0.52 5.06
N THR A 75 -22.77 -0.31 4.02
CA THR A 75 -23.77 -0.51 2.96
C THR A 75 -23.70 -1.88 2.32
N THR A 76 -24.88 -2.41 2.00
CA THR A 76 -25.03 -3.66 1.22
C THR A 76 -25.59 -3.40 -0.18
N THR A 77 -25.93 -2.15 -0.52
CA THR A 77 -26.61 -1.78 -1.76
C THR A 77 -25.76 -0.88 -2.67
N ILE A 78 -25.03 0.09 -2.10
CA ILE A 78 -24.15 0.94 -2.90
C ILE A 78 -22.95 0.12 -3.38
N PRO A 79 -22.65 0.10 -4.68
CA PRO A 79 -21.47 -0.55 -5.22
C PRO A 79 -20.17 -0.06 -4.57
N ILE A 80 -19.29 -0.99 -4.24
CA ILE A 80 -17.98 -0.72 -3.69
C ILE A 80 -16.93 -1.31 -4.63
N VAL A 81 -16.05 -0.47 -5.15
CA VAL A 81 -14.87 -0.88 -5.92
C VAL A 81 -13.65 -0.73 -5.04
N PHE A 82 -13.02 -1.83 -4.68
CA PHE A 82 -11.90 -1.81 -3.76
C PHE A 82 -10.53 -1.91 -4.43
N LEU A 83 -9.52 -1.37 -3.75
CA LEU A 83 -8.11 -1.65 -3.94
C LEU A 83 -7.56 -2.20 -2.62
N THR A 84 -7.16 -3.47 -2.58
CA THR A 84 -6.69 -4.15 -1.37
C THR A 84 -5.37 -4.86 -1.59
N GLY A 85 -4.54 -4.92 -0.55
CA GLY A 85 -3.28 -5.69 -0.58
C GLY A 85 -3.43 -7.13 -0.07
N GLY A 86 -4.54 -7.47 0.56
CA GLY A 86 -4.78 -8.79 1.11
C GLY A 86 -5.82 -9.58 0.32
N ASP A 87 -5.86 -10.90 0.53
CA ASP A 87 -6.80 -11.81 -0.12
C ASP A 87 -8.26 -11.43 0.17
N PRO A 88 -9.02 -10.95 -0.84
CA PRO A 88 -10.39 -10.48 -0.63
C PRO A 88 -11.39 -11.58 -0.30
N VAL A 89 -11.07 -12.85 -0.60
CA VAL A 89 -11.89 -14.01 -0.20
C VAL A 89 -11.60 -14.34 1.26
N LYS A 90 -10.34 -14.43 1.65
CA LYS A 90 -9.93 -14.69 3.04
C LYS A 90 -10.45 -13.62 4.01
N PHE A 91 -10.48 -12.36 3.60
CA PHE A 91 -11.07 -11.27 4.39
C PHE A 91 -12.59 -11.17 4.25
N GLY A 92 -13.20 -12.05 3.48
CA GLY A 92 -14.64 -12.08 3.32
C GLY A 92 -15.21 -10.89 2.57
N PHE A 93 -14.43 -10.19 1.75
CA PHE A 93 -14.93 -9.07 0.94
C PHE A 93 -15.82 -9.57 -0.19
N VAL A 94 -15.43 -10.69 -0.81
CA VAL A 94 -16.16 -11.35 -1.90
C VAL A 94 -16.23 -12.85 -1.66
N ALA A 95 -17.22 -13.52 -2.28
CA ALA A 95 -17.37 -14.97 -2.18
C ALA A 95 -16.28 -15.74 -2.94
N ASN A 96 -15.94 -15.27 -4.14
CA ASN A 96 -14.78 -15.70 -4.92
C ASN A 96 -14.36 -14.60 -5.91
N LEU A 97 -13.18 -14.77 -6.51
CA LEU A 97 -12.61 -13.73 -7.37
C LEU A 97 -13.33 -13.61 -8.71
N ASN A 98 -13.80 -14.71 -9.28
CA ASN A 98 -14.44 -14.73 -10.60
C ASN A 98 -15.90 -14.24 -10.55
N LYS A 99 -16.59 -14.49 -9.43
CA LYS A 99 -17.98 -14.07 -9.18
C LYS A 99 -18.07 -13.52 -7.76
N PRO A 100 -17.84 -12.23 -7.55
CA PRO A 100 -17.85 -11.60 -6.23
C PRO A 100 -19.16 -11.81 -5.46
N GLY A 101 -20.30 -11.78 -6.14
CA GLY A 101 -21.59 -12.21 -5.59
C GLY A 101 -22.32 -11.22 -4.70
N GLY A 102 -21.85 -10.00 -4.56
CA GLY A 102 -22.45 -8.96 -3.73
C GLY A 102 -22.32 -7.57 -4.36
N ASN A 103 -22.30 -6.54 -3.50
CA ASN A 103 -22.09 -5.17 -3.96
C ASN A 103 -20.59 -4.76 -4.00
N LEU A 104 -19.65 -5.69 -3.76
CA LEU A 104 -18.22 -5.45 -3.79
C LEU A 104 -17.59 -6.13 -5.00
N THR A 105 -16.67 -5.41 -5.65
CA THR A 105 -15.68 -5.92 -6.61
C THR A 105 -14.43 -5.03 -6.53
N GLY A 106 -13.38 -5.36 -7.26
CA GLY A 106 -12.21 -4.47 -7.28
C GLY A 106 -10.91 -5.14 -7.72
N VAL A 107 -9.82 -4.69 -7.12
CA VAL A 107 -8.46 -5.07 -7.45
C VAL A 107 -7.70 -5.52 -6.21
N ASN A 108 -7.04 -6.67 -6.30
CA ASN A 108 -6.09 -7.15 -5.31
C ASN A 108 -4.65 -6.97 -5.81
N THR A 109 -3.82 -6.29 -5.01
CA THR A 109 -2.40 -6.06 -5.33
C THR A 109 -1.48 -7.16 -4.82
N LEU A 110 -1.99 -8.17 -4.10
CA LEU A 110 -1.19 -9.22 -3.46
C LEU A 110 -0.06 -8.67 -2.55
N GLY A 111 -0.23 -7.45 -2.05
CA GLY A 111 0.81 -6.73 -1.31
C GLY A 111 1.24 -7.42 -0.03
N LEU A 112 0.31 -8.13 0.64
CA LEU A 112 0.60 -8.88 1.86
C LEU A 112 1.36 -10.17 1.55
N GLU A 113 1.01 -10.85 0.45
CA GLU A 113 1.63 -12.13 0.04
C GLU A 113 3.10 -11.98 -0.38
N VAL A 114 3.47 -10.80 -0.90
CA VAL A 114 4.86 -10.55 -1.33
C VAL A 114 5.75 -9.97 -0.22
N ALA A 115 5.19 -9.61 0.93
CA ALA A 115 5.94 -9.00 2.03
C ALA A 115 7.11 -9.86 2.54
N PRO A 116 6.98 -11.18 2.74
CA PRO A 116 8.09 -12.03 3.18
C PRO A 116 9.31 -11.97 2.26
N LYS A 117 9.11 -11.79 0.95
CA LYS A 117 10.20 -11.68 -0.02
C LYS A 117 11.10 -10.46 0.22
N ARG A 118 10.58 -9.40 0.85
CA ARG A 118 11.38 -8.23 1.24
C ARG A 118 12.45 -8.60 2.27
N LEU A 119 12.20 -9.54 3.19
CA LEU A 119 13.22 -10.03 4.12
C LEU A 119 14.30 -10.86 3.42
N GLU A 120 13.93 -11.66 2.41
CA GLU A 120 14.92 -12.38 1.60
C GLU A 120 15.82 -11.38 0.86
N LEU A 121 15.24 -10.31 0.30
CA LEU A 121 16.00 -9.25 -0.35
C LEU A 121 16.91 -8.49 0.64
N VAL A 122 16.45 -8.25 1.88
CA VAL A 122 17.31 -7.73 2.96
C VAL A 122 18.52 -8.63 3.16
N ARG A 123 18.29 -9.95 3.26
CA ARG A 123 19.37 -10.94 3.46
C ARG A 123 20.34 -11.00 2.28
N GLU A 124 19.83 -10.87 1.06
CA GLU A 124 20.67 -10.85 -0.14
C GLU A 124 21.52 -9.57 -0.23
N LEU A 125 20.91 -8.42 0.08
CA LEU A 125 21.58 -7.12 0.05
C LEU A 125 22.60 -6.96 1.18
N LEU A 126 22.31 -7.49 2.36
CA LEU A 126 23.05 -7.31 3.59
C LEU A 126 23.30 -8.66 4.28
N PRO A 127 24.19 -9.54 3.73
CA PRO A 127 24.35 -10.92 4.23
C PRO A 127 24.84 -11.01 5.68
N ALA A 128 25.50 -9.98 6.19
CA ALA A 128 26.08 -9.96 7.53
C ALA A 128 25.08 -9.60 8.63
N ILE A 129 23.91 -9.04 8.32
CA ILE A 129 22.96 -8.64 9.37
C ILE A 129 22.19 -9.82 9.91
N THR A 130 21.93 -9.80 11.22
CA THR A 130 21.16 -10.83 11.95
C THR A 130 19.86 -10.28 12.53
N SER A 131 19.64 -8.96 12.40
CA SER A 131 18.52 -8.26 13.02
C SER A 131 17.94 -7.22 12.07
N THR A 132 16.62 -7.15 11.96
CA THR A 132 15.88 -6.24 11.07
C THR A 132 14.68 -5.66 11.83
N ALA A 133 14.40 -4.37 11.61
CA ALA A 133 13.19 -3.72 12.08
C ALA A 133 12.05 -3.90 11.05
N LEU A 134 10.83 -4.04 11.55
CA LEU A 134 9.59 -4.09 10.77
C LEU A 134 8.68 -2.95 11.22
N LEU A 135 8.44 -1.97 10.36
CA LEU A 135 7.52 -0.88 10.64
C LEU A 135 6.10 -1.25 10.25
N VAL A 136 5.19 -1.17 11.22
CA VAL A 136 3.77 -1.51 11.06
C VAL A 136 2.86 -0.37 11.54
N ASN A 137 1.63 -0.30 10.99
CA ASN A 137 0.60 0.60 11.47
C ASN A 137 -0.41 -0.15 12.35
N PRO A 138 -0.41 0.06 13.69
CA PRO A 138 -1.34 -0.61 14.60
C PRO A 138 -2.81 -0.19 14.39
N SER A 139 -3.08 0.95 13.74
CA SER A 139 -4.44 1.39 13.41
C SER A 139 -5.09 0.56 12.28
N ASN A 140 -4.32 -0.35 11.66
CA ASN A 140 -4.80 -1.29 10.66
C ASN A 140 -4.59 -2.74 11.16
N PRO A 141 -5.32 -3.19 12.19
CA PRO A 141 -5.01 -4.43 12.90
C PRO A 141 -5.08 -5.66 12.01
N ILE A 142 -6.06 -5.73 11.09
CA ILE A 142 -6.25 -6.89 10.21
C ILE A 142 -5.02 -7.16 9.34
N SER A 143 -4.50 -6.13 8.69
CA SER A 143 -3.29 -6.25 7.85
C SER A 143 -2.06 -6.45 8.71
N THR A 144 -1.92 -5.66 9.77
CA THR A 144 -0.76 -5.68 10.66
C THR A 144 -0.56 -7.05 11.32
N GLU A 145 -1.61 -7.68 11.84
CA GLU A 145 -1.50 -8.99 12.50
C GLU A 145 -1.14 -10.10 11.50
N SER A 146 -1.84 -10.16 10.36
CA SER A 146 -1.57 -11.17 9.33
C SER A 146 -0.14 -11.05 8.80
N GLU A 147 0.24 -9.86 8.35
CA GLU A 147 1.54 -9.60 7.74
C GLU A 147 2.68 -9.75 8.75
N THR A 148 2.51 -9.28 9.99
CA THR A 148 3.51 -9.46 11.05
C THR A 148 3.78 -10.95 11.33
N LYS A 149 2.75 -11.79 11.36
CA LYS A 149 2.88 -13.24 11.56
C LYS A 149 3.67 -13.89 10.42
N ASP A 150 3.36 -13.52 9.19
CA ASP A 150 4.04 -14.06 8.01
C ASP A 150 5.51 -13.60 7.97
N MET A 151 5.78 -12.33 8.28
CA MET A 151 7.12 -11.77 8.39
C MET A 151 7.95 -12.40 9.51
N GLN A 152 7.34 -12.66 10.67
CA GLN A 152 8.01 -13.37 11.76
C GLN A 152 8.37 -14.81 11.37
N THR A 153 7.51 -15.47 10.59
CA THR A 153 7.78 -16.82 10.09
C THR A 153 8.93 -16.82 9.11
N ALA A 154 8.94 -15.87 8.15
CA ALA A 154 10.04 -15.70 7.20
C ALA A 154 11.36 -15.34 7.90
N ALA A 155 11.33 -14.43 8.89
CA ALA A 155 12.52 -14.05 9.64
C ALA A 155 13.14 -15.26 10.36
N ARG A 156 12.32 -16.11 11.01
CA ARG A 156 12.80 -17.35 11.64
C ARG A 156 13.46 -18.30 10.63
N SER A 157 12.85 -18.45 9.45
CA SER A 157 13.40 -19.32 8.39
C SER A 157 14.75 -18.82 7.86
N LEU A 158 14.95 -17.50 7.90
CA LEU A 158 16.20 -16.84 7.48
C LEU A 158 17.24 -16.72 8.61
N GLY A 159 16.94 -17.18 9.83
CA GLY A 159 17.78 -17.01 11.00
C GLY A 159 17.97 -15.55 11.41
N MET A 160 16.95 -14.71 11.19
CA MET A 160 16.97 -13.27 11.48
C MET A 160 16.07 -12.95 12.68
N GLN A 161 16.53 -12.03 13.53
CA GLN A 161 15.68 -11.42 14.56
C GLN A 161 14.84 -10.29 13.93
N LEU A 162 13.54 -10.28 14.19
CA LEU A 162 12.61 -9.28 13.69
C LEU A 162 12.05 -8.44 14.84
N HIS A 163 12.31 -7.13 14.82
CA HIS A 163 11.81 -6.16 15.78
C HIS A 163 10.61 -5.42 15.19
N VAL A 164 9.43 -5.63 15.76
CA VAL A 164 8.20 -4.98 15.31
C VAL A 164 8.08 -3.61 15.95
N LEU A 165 8.20 -2.56 15.15
CA LEU A 165 8.05 -1.16 15.54
C LEU A 165 6.72 -0.61 15.02
N ARG A 166 6.09 0.28 15.76
CA ARG A 166 4.74 0.75 15.50
C ARG A 166 4.72 2.25 15.25
N ALA A 167 4.02 2.68 14.18
CA ALA A 167 3.71 4.07 13.93
C ALA A 167 2.28 4.20 13.39
N SER A 168 1.46 5.01 14.03
CA SER A 168 0.10 5.36 13.62
C SER A 168 -0.03 6.85 13.25
N SER A 169 1.01 7.62 13.50
CA SER A 169 1.11 9.04 13.20
C SER A 169 2.55 9.43 12.84
N GLU A 170 2.72 10.61 12.23
CA GLU A 170 4.06 11.13 11.90
C GLU A 170 4.93 11.36 13.16
N ARG A 171 4.32 11.63 14.31
CA ARG A 171 5.02 11.83 15.59
C ARG A 171 5.74 10.57 16.07
N ASP A 172 5.32 9.41 15.58
CA ASP A 172 5.89 8.11 15.97
C ASP A 172 7.19 7.80 15.20
N PHE A 173 7.48 8.51 14.09
CA PHE A 173 8.61 8.17 13.22
C PHE A 173 9.96 8.40 13.87
N ASP A 174 10.21 9.58 14.48
CA ASP A 174 11.49 9.82 15.16
C ASP A 174 11.75 8.82 16.30
N PRO A 175 10.79 8.50 17.20
CA PRO A 175 10.92 7.38 18.15
C PRO A 175 11.22 6.02 17.52
N VAL A 176 10.60 5.71 16.36
CA VAL A 176 10.87 4.46 15.62
C VAL A 176 12.33 4.40 15.18
N PHE A 177 12.84 5.46 14.55
CA PHE A 177 14.22 5.48 14.08
C PHE A 177 15.23 5.48 15.24
N ALA A 178 14.94 6.10 16.38
CA ALA A 178 15.72 5.97 17.60
C ALA A 178 15.78 4.51 18.09
N SER A 179 14.63 3.83 18.11
CA SER A 179 14.54 2.41 18.51
C SER A 179 15.32 1.50 17.55
N ILE A 180 15.36 1.77 16.24
CA ILE A 180 16.18 1.00 15.29
C ILE A 180 17.65 1.05 15.68
N ALA A 181 18.15 2.23 16.06
CA ALA A 181 19.54 2.40 16.50
C ALA A 181 19.82 1.68 17.84
N GLU A 182 18.93 1.80 18.83
CA GLU A 182 19.06 1.13 20.14
C GLU A 182 19.06 -0.38 20.00
N LEU A 183 18.19 -0.95 19.17
CA LEU A 183 18.06 -2.36 18.87
C LEU A 183 19.17 -2.87 17.95
N ARG A 184 19.99 -1.98 17.39
CA ARG A 184 21.01 -2.30 16.38
C ARG A 184 20.45 -3.10 15.22
N ALA A 185 19.22 -2.79 14.80
CA ALA A 185 18.63 -3.42 13.63
C ALA A 185 19.36 -2.93 12.37
N GLY A 186 19.93 -3.88 11.61
CA GLY A 186 20.77 -3.57 10.45
C GLY A 186 20.00 -3.14 9.21
N ALA A 187 18.67 -3.26 9.21
CA ALA A 187 17.80 -2.81 8.14
C ALA A 187 16.38 -2.51 8.66
N LEU A 188 15.61 -1.82 7.83
CA LEU A 188 14.19 -1.55 8.02
C LEU A 188 13.38 -2.15 6.87
N VAL A 189 12.29 -2.86 7.18
CA VAL A 189 11.24 -3.20 6.23
C VAL A 189 9.97 -2.45 6.61
N VAL A 190 9.36 -1.77 5.66
CA VAL A 190 8.10 -1.04 5.85
C VAL A 190 6.97 -1.90 5.29
N LEU A 191 5.93 -2.16 6.10
CA LEU A 191 4.77 -2.92 5.67
C LEU A 191 3.82 -2.13 4.77
N THR A 192 2.98 -2.86 4.06
CA THR A 192 1.98 -2.28 3.15
C THR A 192 0.83 -1.67 3.95
N ASP A 193 0.78 -0.34 3.99
CA ASP A 193 -0.27 0.41 4.68
C ASP A 193 -0.50 1.77 4.02
N ALA A 194 -1.77 2.20 3.94
CA ALA A 194 -2.15 3.44 3.27
C ALA A 194 -1.54 4.70 3.94
N PHE A 195 -1.45 4.72 5.29
CA PHE A 195 -0.81 5.83 5.99
C PHE A 195 0.68 5.85 5.71
N LEU A 196 1.39 4.72 5.85
CA LEU A 196 2.83 4.62 5.60
C LEU A 196 3.17 4.98 4.15
N ASN A 197 2.36 4.54 3.17
CA ASN A 197 2.54 4.89 1.76
C ASN A 197 2.38 6.39 1.53
N SER A 198 1.42 7.03 2.18
CA SER A 198 1.21 8.48 2.06
C SER A 198 2.36 9.32 2.67
N ARG A 199 3.31 8.70 3.34
CA ARG A 199 4.49 9.31 3.96
C ARG A 199 5.81 8.80 3.37
N SER A 200 5.75 8.33 2.12
CA SER A 200 6.91 7.75 1.42
C SER A 200 8.12 8.67 1.40
N GLU A 201 7.94 9.96 1.10
CA GLU A 201 9.02 10.95 1.09
C GLU A 201 9.65 11.12 2.48
N GLN A 202 8.82 11.22 3.52
CA GLN A 202 9.29 11.39 4.89
C GLN A 202 10.05 10.16 5.38
N LEU A 203 9.51 8.96 5.13
CA LEU A 203 10.14 7.70 5.56
C LEU A 203 11.44 7.43 4.80
N ALA A 204 11.50 7.70 3.49
CA ALA A 204 12.72 7.59 2.71
C ALA A 204 13.81 8.56 3.21
N ALA A 205 13.45 9.82 3.47
CA ALA A 205 14.36 10.83 4.01
C ALA A 205 14.87 10.45 5.42
N LEU A 206 14.02 9.94 6.29
CA LEU A 206 14.39 9.48 7.63
C LEU A 206 15.33 8.28 7.56
N ALA A 207 15.05 7.29 6.71
CA ALA A 207 15.92 6.12 6.51
C ALA A 207 17.33 6.56 6.07
N LEU A 208 17.42 7.50 5.13
CA LEU A 208 18.68 8.04 4.66
C LEU A 208 19.41 8.85 5.75
N ARG A 209 18.68 9.74 6.45
CA ARG A 209 19.24 10.58 7.55
C ARG A 209 19.85 9.74 8.67
N HIS A 210 19.22 8.63 9.02
CA HIS A 210 19.68 7.73 10.07
C HIS A 210 20.61 6.62 9.55
N ALA A 211 21.00 6.67 8.27
CA ALA A 211 21.83 5.66 7.60
C ALA A 211 21.29 4.23 7.76
N VAL A 212 19.95 4.05 7.73
CA VAL A 212 19.28 2.77 7.85
C VAL A 212 18.94 2.25 6.45
N PRO A 213 19.54 1.12 5.99
CA PRO A 213 19.11 0.47 4.76
C PRO A 213 17.64 0.06 4.87
N ALA A 214 16.80 0.53 3.95
CA ALA A 214 15.36 0.29 4.03
C ALA A 214 14.81 -0.33 2.75
N ILE A 215 13.91 -1.32 2.89
CA ILE A 215 13.15 -1.91 1.79
C ILE A 215 11.67 -1.57 1.98
N PHE A 216 11.09 -1.05 0.91
CA PHE A 216 9.74 -0.53 0.86
C PHE A 216 8.84 -1.38 -0.05
N GLN A 217 7.54 -1.11 0.00
CA GLN A 217 6.53 -1.86 -0.73
C GLN A 217 6.19 -1.26 -2.11
N GLY A 218 6.58 -0.03 -2.41
CA GLY A 218 6.17 0.63 -3.64
C GLY A 218 7.24 1.53 -4.26
N PRO A 219 7.14 1.80 -5.57
CA PRO A 219 8.11 2.60 -6.32
C PRO A 219 8.18 4.06 -5.85
N GLU A 220 7.11 4.60 -5.26
CA GLU A 220 7.05 5.96 -4.73
C GLU A 220 8.12 6.24 -3.68
N PHE A 221 8.49 5.24 -2.89
CA PHE A 221 9.57 5.39 -1.91
C PHE A 221 10.95 5.52 -2.56
N VAL A 222 11.20 4.75 -3.62
CA VAL A 222 12.48 4.81 -4.35
C VAL A 222 12.59 6.10 -5.15
N ALA A 223 11.47 6.56 -5.74
CA ALA A 223 11.39 7.87 -6.39
C ALA A 223 11.68 9.02 -5.41
N ALA A 224 11.29 8.85 -4.13
CA ALA A 224 11.59 9.79 -3.04
C ALA A 224 13.01 9.63 -2.44
N GLY A 225 13.86 8.82 -3.01
CA GLY A 225 15.25 8.59 -2.54
C GLY A 225 15.42 7.37 -1.63
N GLY A 226 14.42 6.53 -1.47
CA GLY A 226 14.53 5.25 -0.77
C GLY A 226 15.48 4.28 -1.47
N LEU A 227 16.03 3.31 -0.73
CA LEU A 227 17.08 2.40 -1.22
C LEU A 227 16.54 1.35 -2.19
N VAL A 228 15.53 0.58 -1.77
CA VAL A 228 14.96 -0.53 -2.54
C VAL A 228 13.45 -0.55 -2.33
N SER A 229 12.71 -0.85 -3.38
CA SER A 229 11.32 -1.28 -3.24
C SER A 229 11.08 -2.62 -3.92
N TYR A 230 10.22 -3.43 -3.32
CA TYR A 230 9.75 -4.68 -3.88
C TYR A 230 8.25 -4.82 -3.61
N GLY A 231 7.47 -4.70 -4.65
CA GLY A 231 6.02 -4.73 -4.55
C GLY A 231 5.31 -4.45 -5.86
N VAL A 232 4.01 -4.31 -5.79
CA VAL A 232 3.16 -4.05 -6.94
C VAL A 232 3.01 -2.55 -7.15
N ASN A 233 3.06 -2.10 -8.39
CA ASN A 233 2.78 -0.72 -8.75
C ASN A 233 1.29 -0.41 -8.55
N ALA A 234 0.99 0.34 -7.49
CA ALA A 234 -0.38 0.69 -7.12
C ALA A 234 -1.09 1.58 -8.17
N ALA A 235 -0.34 2.26 -9.05
CA ALA A 235 -0.92 3.12 -10.08
C ALA A 235 -1.81 2.32 -11.05
N GLU A 236 -1.38 1.12 -11.45
CA GLU A 236 -2.21 0.24 -12.28
C GLU A 236 -3.46 -0.23 -11.54
N GLY A 237 -3.35 -0.51 -10.23
CA GLY A 237 -4.49 -0.84 -9.39
C GLY A 237 -5.51 0.29 -9.36
N TRP A 238 -5.08 1.52 -9.16
CA TRP A 238 -5.94 2.69 -9.20
C TRP A 238 -6.59 2.90 -10.56
N ARG A 239 -5.85 2.68 -11.66
CA ARG A 239 -6.40 2.77 -13.00
C ARG A 239 -7.54 1.77 -13.22
N LEU A 240 -7.36 0.53 -12.77
CA LEU A 240 -8.40 -0.50 -12.85
C LEU A 240 -9.61 -0.18 -11.97
N VAL A 241 -9.40 0.35 -10.76
CA VAL A 241 -10.50 0.84 -9.90
C VAL A 241 -11.30 1.93 -10.63
N GLY A 242 -10.65 2.85 -11.33
CA GLY A 242 -11.30 3.85 -12.17
C GLY A 242 -12.15 3.25 -13.29
N ILE A 243 -11.59 2.27 -14.01
CA ILE A 243 -12.32 1.53 -15.08
C ILE A 243 -13.55 0.84 -14.50
N TYR A 244 -13.42 0.13 -13.37
CA TYR A 244 -14.53 -0.59 -12.75
C TYR A 244 -15.60 0.36 -12.22
N SER A 245 -15.19 1.47 -11.60
CA SER A 245 -16.13 2.53 -11.20
C SER A 245 -16.92 3.06 -12.39
N GLY A 246 -16.26 3.33 -13.50
CA GLY A 246 -16.91 3.78 -14.73
C GLY A 246 -17.85 2.75 -15.35
N ARG A 247 -17.51 1.46 -15.33
CA ARG A 247 -18.38 0.36 -15.78
C ARG A 247 -19.63 0.27 -14.92
N ILE A 248 -19.48 0.37 -13.61
CA ILE A 248 -20.63 0.33 -12.66
C ILE A 248 -21.52 1.56 -12.87
N LEU A 249 -20.96 2.75 -13.09
CA LEU A 249 -21.75 3.93 -13.44
C LEU A 249 -22.53 3.79 -14.77
N LYS A 250 -22.11 2.88 -15.67
CA LYS A 250 -22.82 2.48 -16.89
C LYS A 250 -23.87 1.40 -16.67
N GLY A 251 -23.96 0.83 -15.48
CA GLY A 251 -24.96 -0.17 -15.11
C GLY A 251 -24.43 -1.59 -14.95
N ASP A 252 -23.12 -1.84 -15.09
CA ASP A 252 -22.56 -3.15 -14.78
C ASP A 252 -22.74 -3.44 -13.28
N LYS A 253 -23.01 -4.71 -12.94
CA LYS A 253 -23.21 -5.11 -11.53
C LYS A 253 -21.88 -5.55 -10.92
N PRO A 254 -21.53 -5.10 -9.71
CA PRO A 254 -20.32 -5.56 -9.00
C PRO A 254 -20.23 -7.08 -8.90
N ALA A 255 -21.36 -7.74 -8.69
CA ALA A 255 -21.46 -9.20 -8.57
C ALA A 255 -20.94 -9.97 -9.79
N ASP A 256 -20.99 -9.34 -10.98
CA ASP A 256 -20.62 -9.95 -12.27
C ASP A 256 -19.25 -9.49 -12.75
N LEU A 257 -18.59 -8.57 -12.02
CA LEU A 257 -17.26 -8.07 -12.35
C LEU A 257 -16.20 -8.84 -11.57
N PRO A 258 -15.37 -9.69 -12.23
CA PRO A 258 -14.31 -10.45 -11.55
C PRO A 258 -13.33 -9.52 -10.86
N VAL A 259 -12.87 -9.92 -9.67
CA VAL A 259 -11.77 -9.23 -8.99
C VAL A 259 -10.50 -9.42 -9.79
N GLN A 260 -9.84 -8.31 -10.15
CA GLN A 260 -8.55 -8.35 -10.83
C GLN A 260 -7.43 -8.57 -9.80
N GLN A 261 -6.44 -9.38 -10.17
CA GLN A 261 -5.23 -9.55 -9.39
C GLN A 261 -4.05 -8.96 -10.15
N LEU A 262 -3.31 -8.06 -9.50
CA LEU A 262 -2.06 -7.54 -10.03
C LEU A 262 -0.94 -8.51 -9.62
N THR A 263 -0.42 -9.23 -10.58
CA THR A 263 0.62 -10.25 -10.37
C THR A 263 2.03 -9.74 -10.70
N LYS A 264 2.14 -8.59 -11.38
CA LYS A 264 3.43 -8.00 -11.70
C LYS A 264 4.01 -7.32 -10.45
N VAL A 265 5.01 -7.94 -9.86
CA VAL A 265 5.82 -7.40 -8.77
C VAL A 265 7.08 -6.80 -9.37
N GLU A 266 7.44 -5.59 -8.95
CA GLU A 266 8.58 -4.85 -9.46
C GLU A 266 9.65 -4.69 -8.37
N LEU A 267 10.92 -4.90 -8.74
CA LEU A 267 12.10 -4.63 -7.92
C LEU A 267 12.78 -3.36 -8.43
N LEU A 268 12.78 -2.31 -7.63
CA LEU A 268 13.48 -1.06 -7.95
C LEU A 268 14.62 -0.85 -6.97
N ILE A 269 15.77 -0.40 -7.48
CA ILE A 269 16.99 -0.18 -6.69
C ILE A 269 17.54 1.20 -6.98
N ASN A 270 17.85 1.98 -5.94
CA ASN A 270 18.48 3.29 -6.04
C ASN A 270 19.97 3.20 -5.68
N LEU A 271 20.83 3.23 -6.70
CA LEU A 271 22.28 3.16 -6.53
C LEU A 271 22.87 4.43 -5.91
N LYS A 272 22.26 5.61 -6.12
CA LYS A 272 22.68 6.85 -5.43
C LYS A 272 22.54 6.69 -3.92
N THR A 273 21.40 6.16 -3.49
CA THR A 273 21.13 5.91 -2.07
C THR A 273 22.01 4.79 -1.54
N ALA A 274 22.22 3.70 -2.29
CA ALA A 274 23.17 2.65 -1.91
C ALA A 274 24.56 3.20 -1.69
N LYS A 275 25.07 4.01 -2.63
CA LYS A 275 26.38 4.68 -2.52
C LYS A 275 26.47 5.59 -1.29
N THR A 276 25.44 6.38 -1.01
CA THR A 276 25.37 7.26 0.17
C THR A 276 25.44 6.47 1.47
N LEU A 277 24.80 5.30 1.50
CA LEU A 277 24.82 4.38 2.65
C LEU A 277 26.10 3.52 2.72
N GLY A 278 27.04 3.67 1.77
CA GLY A 278 28.25 2.86 1.71
C GLY A 278 28.02 1.39 1.35
N LEU A 279 26.91 1.10 0.65
CA LEU A 279 26.50 -0.25 0.30
C LEU A 279 26.91 -0.61 -1.13
N SER A 280 27.37 -1.84 -1.30
CA SER A 280 27.55 -2.47 -2.61
C SER A 280 26.37 -3.38 -2.92
N VAL A 281 25.62 -3.09 -3.97
CA VAL A 281 24.48 -3.94 -4.38
C VAL A 281 25.03 -5.13 -5.17
N PRO A 282 24.70 -6.38 -4.78
CA PRO A 282 25.18 -7.58 -5.46
C PRO A 282 24.70 -7.62 -6.92
N LEU A 283 25.58 -8.02 -7.86
CA LEU A 283 25.27 -8.14 -9.28
C LEU A 283 24.02 -9.03 -9.57
N PRO A 284 23.84 -10.18 -8.89
CA PRO A 284 22.62 -10.98 -9.09
C PRO A 284 21.33 -10.25 -8.72
N LEU A 285 21.38 -9.31 -7.76
CA LEU A 285 20.24 -8.50 -7.37
C LEU A 285 19.95 -7.42 -8.42
N LEU A 286 21.00 -6.75 -8.91
CA LEU A 286 20.89 -5.77 -10.01
C LEU A 286 20.35 -6.41 -11.29
N GLY A 287 20.78 -7.63 -11.62
CA GLY A 287 20.31 -8.34 -12.81
C GLY A 287 18.84 -8.76 -12.78
N ARG A 288 18.19 -8.69 -11.60
CA ARG A 288 16.76 -8.98 -11.42
C ARG A 288 15.93 -7.71 -11.22
N ALA A 289 16.57 -6.55 -11.12
CA ALA A 289 15.86 -5.29 -10.95
C ALA A 289 15.10 -4.93 -12.24
N ASP A 290 13.85 -4.52 -12.09
CA ASP A 290 13.04 -3.97 -13.19
C ASP A 290 13.49 -2.55 -13.52
N GLU A 291 13.98 -1.81 -12.51
CA GLU A 291 14.50 -0.45 -12.67
C GLU A 291 15.67 -0.21 -11.70
N VAL A 292 16.70 0.46 -12.20
CA VAL A 292 17.86 0.91 -11.42
C VAL A 292 18.02 2.41 -11.61
N ILE A 293 17.97 3.17 -10.49
CA ILE A 293 18.18 4.62 -10.47
C ILE A 293 19.66 4.89 -10.19
N GLU A 294 20.34 5.53 -11.14
CA GLU A 294 21.76 5.88 -11.09
C GLU A 294 21.99 7.35 -10.72
#